data_a363d1bd1c4cc37d52b50661aef638ae
#
_entry.id   a363d1bd1c4cc37d52b50661aef638ae
#
_cell.length_a   1.000
_cell.length_b   1.000
_cell.length_c   1.000
_cell.angle_alpha   90.00
_cell.angle_beta   90.00
_cell.angle_gamma   90.00
#
_symmetry.space_group_name_H-M   'P 1'
#
loop_
_entity.id
_entity.type
_entity.pdbx_description
1 polymer ?
#
loop_
_entity_poly.entity_id
_entity_poly.type
_entity_poly.pdbx_seq_one_letter_code
_entity_poly.pdbx_strand_id
1 'polypeptide(L)'
;MRTRASAVAWGALALLLATTVVGAAESPEAKAVASAKSWLALVDAGKYGPSWDAAAATFKGAVAQADWERMVGSVRGPLGGLLSRELAASKAVSSLPGAPDGRYVVVQFKTAFEHKAQVVETVTTVLESDGAWRVTGYFIK
;
A
#
# COMPACT_ATOMS: atom_id res chain seq x y z
N MET A 1 -61.79 -54.73 -3.65
CA MET A 1 -60.75 -54.29 -4.63
C MET A 1 -59.82 -53.37 -3.95
N ARG A 2 -58.55 -53.70 -3.83
CA ARG A 2 -57.55 -52.91 -3.18
C ARG A 2 -56.69 -52.25 -4.27
N THR A 3 -56.78 -50.94 -4.39
CA THR A 3 -55.88 -50.15 -5.22
C THR A 3 -54.67 -49.69 -4.41
N ARG A 4 -53.51 -50.19 -4.77
CA ARG A 4 -52.23 -49.72 -4.22
C ARG A 4 -51.82 -48.50 -4.98
N ALA A 5 -51.72 -47.36 -4.29
CA ALA A 5 -51.09 -46.17 -4.79
C ALA A 5 -49.61 -46.29 -4.52
N SER A 6 -48.83 -46.36 -5.58
CA SER A 6 -47.33 -46.24 -5.51
C SER A 6 -46.95 -44.80 -5.43
N ALA A 7 -46.37 -44.39 -4.31
CA ALA A 7 -45.74 -43.10 -4.18
C ALA A 7 -44.32 -43.13 -4.82
N VAL A 8 -44.16 -42.41 -5.89
CA VAL A 8 -42.85 -42.17 -6.50
C VAL A 8 -42.19 -41.00 -5.77
N ALA A 9 -41.16 -41.30 -5.00
CA ALA A 9 -40.35 -40.28 -4.38
C ALA A 9 -39.38 -39.70 -5.42
N TRP A 10 -39.56 -38.45 -5.75
CA TRP A 10 -38.60 -37.69 -6.56
C TRP A 10 -37.52 -37.13 -5.62
N GLY A 11 -36.35 -37.76 -5.66
CA GLY A 11 -35.16 -37.21 -5.00
C GLY A 11 -34.63 -36.03 -5.78
N ALA A 12 -34.82 -34.84 -5.25
CA ALA A 12 -34.16 -33.64 -5.78
C ALA A 12 -32.71 -33.68 -5.36
N LEU A 13 -31.82 -34.01 -6.29
CA LEU A 13 -30.38 -33.89 -6.12
C LEU A 13 -30.01 -32.39 -6.26
N ALA A 14 -29.88 -31.70 -5.14
CA ALA A 14 -29.40 -30.35 -5.11
C ALA A 14 -27.88 -30.36 -5.38
N LEU A 15 -27.49 -30.03 -6.61
CA LEU A 15 -26.11 -29.84 -6.98
C LEU A 15 -25.65 -28.51 -6.40
N LEU A 16 -24.96 -28.54 -5.27
CA LEU A 16 -24.26 -27.36 -4.71
C LEU A 16 -23.06 -27.06 -5.61
N LEU A 17 -23.23 -26.10 -6.51
CA LEU A 17 -22.14 -25.46 -7.23
C LEU A 17 -21.37 -24.60 -6.22
N ALA A 18 -20.29 -25.15 -5.67
CA ALA A 18 -19.32 -24.36 -4.93
C ALA A 18 -18.60 -23.45 -5.93
N THR A 19 -19.04 -22.22 -6.04
CA THR A 19 -18.30 -21.18 -6.76
C THR A 19 -17.08 -20.83 -5.93
N THR A 20 -15.94 -21.43 -6.25
CA THR A 20 -14.65 -20.96 -5.76
C THR A 20 -14.39 -19.60 -6.40
N VAL A 21 -14.59 -18.54 -5.63
CA VAL A 21 -14.12 -17.21 -6.01
C VAL A 21 -12.60 -17.25 -5.91
N VAL A 22 -11.95 -17.50 -7.04
CA VAL A 22 -10.50 -17.30 -7.15
C VAL A 22 -10.30 -15.79 -7.16
N GLY A 23 -9.94 -15.20 -6.01
CA GLY A 23 -9.56 -13.82 -5.93
C GLY A 23 -8.39 -13.58 -6.90
N ALA A 24 -8.53 -12.58 -7.80
CA ALA A 24 -7.43 -12.18 -8.68
C ALA A 24 -6.23 -11.81 -7.83
N ALA A 25 -5.03 -12.32 -8.18
CA ALA A 25 -3.80 -11.94 -7.51
C ALA A 25 -3.59 -10.42 -7.63
N GLU A 26 -3.21 -9.78 -6.53
CA GLU A 26 -2.93 -8.34 -6.50
C GLU A 26 -1.78 -8.00 -7.46
N SER A 27 -1.94 -6.94 -8.27
CA SER A 27 -0.89 -6.50 -9.19
C SER A 27 0.34 -6.00 -8.42
N PRO A 28 1.55 -6.04 -9.02
CA PRO A 28 2.73 -5.45 -8.42
C PRO A 28 2.55 -3.98 -8.01
N GLU A 29 1.88 -3.19 -8.84
CA GLU A 29 1.57 -1.79 -8.53
C GLU A 29 0.63 -1.65 -7.34
N ALA A 30 -0.40 -2.50 -7.24
CA ALA A 30 -1.31 -2.51 -6.10
C ALA A 30 -0.59 -2.86 -4.80
N LYS A 31 0.33 -3.81 -4.83
CA LYS A 31 1.18 -4.15 -3.68
C LYS A 31 2.09 -2.99 -3.27
N ALA A 32 2.66 -2.30 -4.23
CA ALA A 32 3.49 -1.13 -3.99
C ALA A 32 2.69 0.02 -3.35
N VAL A 33 1.48 0.28 -3.86
CA VAL A 33 0.57 1.29 -3.29
C VAL A 33 0.18 0.92 -1.86
N ALA A 34 -0.13 -0.35 -1.60
CA ALA A 34 -0.45 -0.83 -0.25
C ALA A 34 0.73 -0.63 0.72
N SER A 35 1.95 -0.91 0.27
CA SER A 35 3.17 -0.66 1.03
C SER A 35 3.36 0.82 1.36
N ALA A 36 3.16 1.70 0.38
CA ALA A 36 3.23 3.15 0.58
C ALA A 36 2.21 3.63 1.62
N LYS A 37 0.98 3.15 1.55
CA LYS A 37 -0.07 3.50 2.52
C LYS A 37 0.25 3.03 3.93
N SER A 38 0.72 1.80 4.08
CA SER A 38 1.11 1.24 5.39
C SER A 38 2.27 2.02 6.01
N TRP A 39 3.24 2.39 5.18
CA TRP A 39 4.38 3.19 5.61
C TRP A 39 3.95 4.60 6.04
N LEU A 40 3.10 5.26 5.26
CA LEU A 40 2.56 6.58 5.60
C LEU A 40 1.77 6.56 6.91
N ALA A 41 1.08 5.48 7.23
CA ALA A 41 0.39 5.34 8.51
C ALA A 41 1.34 5.44 9.71
N LEU A 42 2.56 4.92 9.59
CA LEU A 42 3.60 5.09 10.62
C LEU A 42 4.00 6.55 10.78
N VAL A 43 4.22 7.23 9.67
CA VAL A 43 4.58 8.67 9.66
C VAL A 43 3.43 9.51 10.24
N ASP A 44 2.20 9.23 9.85
CA ASP A 44 1.01 9.92 10.35
C ASP A 44 0.85 9.78 11.87
N ALA A 45 1.23 8.63 12.42
CA ALA A 45 1.18 8.35 13.86
C ALA A 45 2.38 8.93 14.63
N GLY A 46 3.29 9.63 13.96
CA GLY A 46 4.53 10.14 14.57
C GLY A 46 5.56 9.05 14.87
N LYS A 47 5.38 7.84 14.33
CA LYS A 47 6.30 6.72 14.49
C LYS A 47 7.44 6.80 13.46
N TYR A 48 8.26 7.83 13.58
CA TYR A 48 9.32 8.11 12.61
C TYR A 48 10.45 7.08 12.65
N GLY A 49 10.86 6.64 13.83
CA GLY A 49 11.83 5.55 13.98
C GLY A 49 11.35 4.25 13.32
N PRO A 50 10.17 3.74 13.67
CA PRO A 50 9.56 2.59 12.99
C PRO A 50 9.40 2.77 11.48
N SER A 51 9.10 3.96 10.97
CA SER A 51 9.04 4.23 9.52
C SER A 51 10.40 4.06 8.85
N TRP A 52 11.48 4.47 9.51
CA TRP A 52 12.84 4.24 9.02
C TRP A 52 13.18 2.75 9.00
N ASP A 53 12.84 2.02 10.06
CA ASP A 53 13.07 0.57 10.14
C ASP A 53 12.35 -0.19 9.02
N ALA A 54 11.13 0.24 8.66
CA ALA A 54 10.31 -0.36 7.62
C ALA A 54 10.69 0.07 6.19
N ALA A 55 11.58 1.04 6.04
CA ALA A 55 12.00 1.53 4.73
C ALA A 55 12.97 0.57 4.03
N ALA A 56 13.17 0.79 2.73
CA ALA A 56 14.10 0.01 1.92
C ALA A 56 15.56 0.17 2.39
N ALA A 57 16.36 -0.84 2.13
CA ALA A 57 17.79 -0.83 2.48
C ALA A 57 18.53 0.37 1.87
N THR A 58 18.19 0.75 0.64
CA THR A 58 18.76 1.92 -0.04
C THR A 58 18.43 3.23 0.67
N PHE A 59 17.22 3.36 1.21
CA PHE A 59 16.83 4.51 2.02
C PHE A 59 17.62 4.57 3.33
N LYS A 60 17.68 3.45 4.04
CA LYS A 60 18.42 3.35 5.32
C LYS A 60 19.92 3.56 5.15
N GLY A 61 20.47 3.18 4.01
CA GLY A 61 21.87 3.45 3.67
C GLY A 61 22.16 4.91 3.31
N ALA A 62 21.16 5.65 2.83
CA ALA A 62 21.29 7.03 2.40
C ALA A 62 21.06 8.05 3.53
N VAL A 63 20.24 7.72 4.53
CA VAL A 63 19.91 8.60 5.65
C VAL A 63 19.92 7.83 6.96
N ALA A 64 20.63 8.35 7.96
CA ALA A 64 20.63 7.78 9.31
C ALA A 64 19.27 7.98 9.98
N GLN A 65 18.90 7.05 10.86
CA GLN A 65 17.60 7.08 11.54
C GLN A 65 17.35 8.41 12.27
N ALA A 66 18.32 8.89 13.03
CA ALA A 66 18.18 10.15 13.77
C ALA A 66 17.99 11.37 12.86
N ASP A 67 18.66 11.38 11.71
CA ASP A 67 18.50 12.43 10.70
C ASP A 67 17.13 12.38 10.06
N TRP A 68 16.64 11.18 9.74
CA TRP A 68 15.29 10.99 9.21
C TRP A 68 14.23 11.47 10.19
N GLU A 69 14.32 11.05 11.46
CA GLU A 69 13.37 11.46 12.50
C GLU A 69 13.30 12.98 12.64
N ARG A 70 14.45 13.64 12.61
CA ARG A 70 14.55 15.11 12.68
C ARG A 70 13.96 15.77 11.43
N MET A 71 14.31 15.27 10.24
CA MET A 71 13.86 15.85 8.96
C MET A 71 12.36 15.72 8.79
N VAL A 72 11.82 14.51 8.96
CA VAL A 72 10.39 14.27 8.78
C VAL A 72 9.57 14.98 9.86
N GLY A 73 10.06 15.03 11.07
CA GLY A 73 9.41 15.75 12.16
C GLY A 73 9.33 17.25 11.88
N SER A 74 10.38 17.84 11.33
CA SER A 74 10.40 19.26 10.96
C SER A 74 9.44 19.61 9.82
N VAL A 75 9.14 18.66 8.93
CA VAL A 75 8.20 18.83 7.83
C VAL A 75 6.75 18.55 8.30
N ARG A 76 6.54 17.44 8.99
CA ARG A 76 5.20 17.00 9.39
C ARG A 76 4.63 17.76 10.58
N GLY A 77 5.48 18.22 11.49
CA GLY A 77 5.04 18.97 12.66
C GLY A 77 4.18 20.19 12.32
N PRO A 78 4.67 21.12 11.47
CA PRO A 78 3.90 22.30 11.07
C PRO A 78 2.64 22.01 10.28
N LEU A 79 2.56 20.88 9.60
CA LEU A 79 1.37 20.48 8.82
C LEU A 79 0.19 20.05 9.72
N GLY A 80 0.46 19.60 10.94
CA GLY A 80 -0.55 19.05 11.82
C GLY A 80 -1.01 17.65 11.40
N GLY A 81 -2.15 17.23 11.93
CA GLY A 81 -2.72 15.91 11.66
C GLY A 81 -3.25 15.73 10.25
N LEU A 82 -3.26 14.49 9.80
CA LEU A 82 -3.87 14.09 8.54
C LEU A 82 -5.39 14.26 8.61
N LEU A 83 -5.97 14.96 7.63
CA LEU A 83 -7.42 15.06 7.45
C LEU A 83 -7.93 14.10 6.38
N SER A 84 -7.29 14.06 5.22
CA SER A 84 -7.66 13.18 4.11
C SER A 84 -6.48 12.88 3.22
N ARG A 85 -6.50 11.70 2.60
CA ARG A 85 -5.51 11.27 1.61
C ARG A 85 -6.17 10.45 0.54
N GLU A 86 -5.91 10.79 -0.71
CA GLU A 86 -6.45 10.17 -1.89
C GLU A 86 -5.34 9.78 -2.85
N LEU A 87 -5.38 8.54 -3.36
CA LEU A 87 -4.45 8.12 -4.41
C LEU A 87 -4.73 8.92 -5.68
N ALA A 88 -3.72 9.65 -6.15
CA ALA A 88 -3.81 10.44 -7.38
C ALA A 88 -3.23 9.70 -8.58
N ALA A 89 -2.08 9.06 -8.41
CA ALA A 89 -1.39 8.32 -9.48
C ALA A 89 -0.42 7.29 -8.91
N SER A 90 -0.17 6.26 -9.68
CA SER A 90 0.95 5.34 -9.46
C SER A 90 1.59 5.01 -10.80
N LYS A 91 2.91 4.96 -10.84
CA LYS A 91 3.67 4.71 -12.06
C LYS A 91 4.82 3.75 -11.80
N ALA A 92 4.80 2.63 -12.51
CA ALA A 92 5.91 1.69 -12.53
C ALA A 92 7.03 2.23 -13.42
N VAL A 93 8.26 2.22 -12.92
CA VAL A 93 9.46 2.63 -13.65
C VAL A 93 10.59 1.66 -13.36
N SER A 94 11.55 1.53 -14.30
CA SER A 94 12.71 0.65 -14.17
C SER A 94 13.99 1.40 -13.82
N SER A 95 13.95 2.73 -13.86
CA SER A 95 15.10 3.58 -13.53
C SER A 95 14.63 4.89 -12.91
N LEU A 96 15.45 5.42 -12.03
CA LEU A 96 15.28 6.73 -11.39
C LEU A 96 16.62 7.45 -11.37
N PRO A 97 16.65 8.77 -11.54
CA PRO A 97 17.89 9.55 -11.44
C PRO A 97 18.59 9.31 -10.08
N GLY A 98 19.88 8.98 -10.13
CA GLY A 98 20.70 8.78 -8.91
C GLY A 98 20.45 7.46 -8.17
N ALA A 99 19.66 6.54 -8.71
CA ALA A 99 19.37 5.24 -8.14
C ALA A 99 19.79 4.10 -9.08
N PRO A 100 20.08 2.90 -8.55
CA PRO A 100 20.31 1.72 -9.37
C PRO A 100 19.06 1.36 -10.19
N ASP A 101 19.25 0.76 -11.35
CA ASP A 101 18.13 0.16 -12.10
C ASP A 101 17.45 -0.91 -11.25
N GLY A 102 16.12 -1.00 -11.36
CA GLY A 102 15.33 -1.92 -10.58
C GLY A 102 13.85 -1.79 -10.88
N ARG A 103 13.03 -2.31 -9.99
CA ARG A 103 11.58 -2.20 -10.09
C ARG A 103 11.09 -1.19 -9.05
N TYR A 104 10.61 -0.08 -9.54
CA TYR A 104 10.09 1.02 -8.71
C TYR A 104 8.63 1.29 -9.05
N VAL A 105 7.89 1.77 -8.06
CA VAL A 105 6.57 2.39 -8.27
C VAL A 105 6.59 3.73 -7.56
N VAL A 106 6.36 4.78 -8.30
CA VAL A 106 6.20 6.15 -7.79
C VAL A 106 4.72 6.38 -7.53
N VAL A 107 4.37 6.63 -6.29
CA VAL A 107 2.98 6.77 -5.83
C VAL A 107 2.76 8.22 -5.42
N GLN A 108 1.71 8.84 -5.93
CA GLN A 108 1.33 10.21 -5.57
C GLN A 108 -0.04 10.22 -4.91
N PHE A 109 -0.16 10.99 -3.84
CA PHE A 109 -1.39 11.21 -3.11
C PHE A 109 -1.73 12.71 -3.09
N LYS A 110 -3.00 13.01 -3.26
CA LYS A 110 -3.56 14.31 -2.88
C LYS A 110 -3.94 14.24 -1.41
N THR A 111 -3.35 15.10 -0.61
CA THR A 111 -3.46 15.04 0.85
C THR A 111 -3.86 16.39 1.42
N ALA A 112 -4.70 16.35 2.45
CA ALA A 112 -5.03 17.52 3.27
C ALA A 112 -4.57 17.27 4.71
N PHE A 113 -3.84 18.23 5.25
CA PHE A 113 -3.46 18.27 6.66
C PHE A 113 -4.17 19.42 7.36
N GLU A 114 -4.23 19.40 8.68
CA GLU A 114 -4.92 20.42 9.49
C GLU A 114 -4.48 21.86 9.13
N HIS A 115 -3.19 22.06 8.85
CA HIS A 115 -2.61 23.38 8.57
C HIS A 115 -2.21 23.57 7.11
N LYS A 116 -2.49 22.61 6.24
CA LYS A 116 -2.27 22.75 4.79
C LYS A 116 -3.25 21.88 4.02
N ALA A 117 -4.20 22.55 3.35
CA ALA A 117 -5.35 21.91 2.72
C ALA A 117 -5.04 21.17 1.41
N GLN A 118 -3.96 21.53 0.72
CA GLN A 118 -3.62 20.93 -0.57
C GLN A 118 -2.13 20.68 -0.66
N VAL A 119 -1.76 19.42 -0.58
CA VAL A 119 -0.40 18.94 -0.80
C VAL A 119 -0.40 17.71 -1.69
N VAL A 120 0.69 17.51 -2.39
CA VAL A 120 0.99 16.27 -3.08
C VAL A 120 2.10 15.56 -2.30
N GLU A 121 1.79 14.36 -1.81
CA GLU A 121 2.80 13.46 -1.25
C GLU A 121 3.26 12.51 -2.33
N THR A 122 4.57 12.43 -2.54
CA THR A 122 5.19 11.48 -3.45
C THR A 122 5.96 10.44 -2.64
N VAL A 123 5.56 9.18 -2.76
CA VAL A 123 6.20 8.05 -2.11
C VAL A 123 6.75 7.14 -3.19
N THR A 124 8.05 6.96 -3.19
CA THR A 124 8.72 6.02 -4.10
C THR A 124 8.93 4.70 -3.39
N THR A 125 8.47 3.62 -3.98
CA THR A 125 8.68 2.26 -3.49
C THR A 125 9.61 1.49 -4.42
N VAL A 126 10.32 0.52 -3.87
CA VAL A 126 11.20 -0.39 -4.62
C VAL A 126 10.88 -1.84 -4.24
N LEU A 127 10.93 -2.73 -5.21
CA LEU A 127 10.85 -4.17 -4.99
C LEU A 127 12.22 -4.67 -4.57
N GLU A 128 12.33 -5.14 -3.33
CA GLU A 128 13.58 -5.71 -2.82
C GLU A 128 13.70 -7.19 -3.15
N SER A 129 14.90 -7.75 -2.98
CA SER A 129 15.22 -9.12 -3.37
C SER A 129 14.41 -10.20 -2.64
N ASP A 130 13.85 -9.88 -1.48
CA ASP A 130 12.96 -10.76 -0.73
C ASP A 130 11.50 -10.77 -1.25
N GLY A 131 11.22 -10.01 -2.32
CA GLY A 131 9.91 -9.89 -2.92
C GLY A 131 8.99 -8.87 -2.26
N ALA A 132 9.45 -8.13 -1.26
CA ALA A 132 8.67 -7.08 -0.60
C ALA A 132 8.90 -5.72 -1.26
N TRP A 133 7.81 -4.95 -1.36
CA TRP A 133 7.85 -3.55 -1.72
C TRP A 133 8.13 -2.70 -0.47
N ARG A 134 9.15 -1.84 -0.53
CA ARG A 134 9.50 -0.94 0.57
C ARG A 134 9.73 0.47 0.08
N VAL A 135 9.48 1.43 0.95
CA VAL A 135 9.65 2.85 0.63
C VAL A 135 11.13 3.20 0.57
N THR A 136 11.54 3.84 -0.52
CA THR A 136 12.89 4.35 -0.72
C THR A 136 12.97 5.87 -0.87
N GLY A 137 11.83 6.55 -0.91
CA GLY A 137 11.77 8.00 -0.98
C GLY A 137 10.41 8.55 -0.58
N TYR A 138 10.41 9.71 0.02
CA TYR A 138 9.21 10.44 0.43
C TYR A 138 9.45 11.94 0.34
N PHE A 139 8.53 12.65 -0.29
CA PHE A 139 8.56 14.09 -0.24
C PHE A 139 7.19 14.73 -0.40
N ILE A 140 7.03 15.94 0.10
CA ILE A 140 5.79 16.73 0.11
C ILE A 140 6.02 18.02 -0.69
N LYS A 141 5.03 18.32 -1.54
CA LYS A 141 5.06 19.53 -2.36
C LYS A 141 3.75 20.32 -2.28
#